data_cf83beb2a4f955df9e087c7999888759
#
_entry.id   cf83beb2a4f955df9e087c7999888759
#
_cell.length_a   1.000
_cell.length_b   1.000
_cell.length_c   1.000
_cell.angle_alpha   90.00
_cell.angle_beta   90.00
_cell.angle_gamma   90.00
#
_symmetry.space_group_name_H-M   'P 1'
#
loop_
_entity.id
_entity.type
_entity.pdbx_description
1 polymer ?
#
loop_
_entity_poly.entity_id
_entity_poly.type
_entity_poly.pdbx_seq_one_letter_code
_entity_poly.pdbx_strand_id
1 'polypeptide(L)'
;MDLLVYEVVMKARAMMDRLEAVFDIVPHAESIADIGTDHGYLAVELIVRGKAKRVIAGDVHKGPLESAKSYVTSQGLSNVIDCRLGDGLQVTKKGELNGAICCGMGGFLMRDIVEEGPEPLEFYVLQPQNGQAELRQYMVEKGYRIVKEIIMKDMGKMYTAFVAVRFDCIDTYGNNASYSIHSDDALYDTLPKTSILWAAGALLAKEKPALWNEYVDFLIYQRQYALDGMTVELSHTEKYKQLQHEIDELASLR
;
A
#
# COMPACT_ATOMS: atom_id res chain seq x y z
N MET A 1 -23.34 -25.43 8.44
CA MET A 1 -22.97 -24.27 7.58
C MET A 1 -22.19 -24.85 6.41
N ASP A 2 -22.64 -24.58 5.19
CA ASP A 2 -22.05 -25.12 3.98
C ASP A 2 -20.58 -24.66 3.89
N LEU A 3 -19.65 -25.54 3.52
CA LEU A 3 -18.22 -25.27 3.44
C LEU A 3 -17.95 -24.05 2.53
N LEU A 4 -18.69 -23.94 1.43
CA LEU A 4 -18.63 -22.84 0.49
C LEU A 4 -19.04 -21.50 1.12
N VAL A 5 -20.10 -21.49 1.93
CA VAL A 5 -20.56 -20.30 2.65
C VAL A 5 -19.55 -19.90 3.74
N TYR A 6 -18.96 -20.87 4.42
CA TYR A 6 -17.91 -20.62 5.41
C TYR A 6 -16.67 -19.98 4.74
N GLU A 7 -16.18 -20.52 3.62
CA GLU A 7 -15.05 -19.96 2.87
C GLU A 7 -15.32 -18.54 2.38
N VAL A 8 -16.52 -18.26 1.85
CA VAL A 8 -16.90 -16.91 1.37
C VAL A 8 -16.95 -15.92 2.55
N VAL A 9 -17.52 -16.30 3.69
CA VAL A 9 -17.59 -15.44 4.89
C VAL A 9 -16.20 -15.18 5.46
N MET A 10 -15.34 -16.20 5.53
CA MET A 10 -13.98 -16.05 6.03
C MET A 10 -13.12 -15.19 5.10
N LYS A 11 -13.29 -15.34 3.78
CA LYS A 11 -12.59 -14.51 2.79
C LYS A 11 -13.04 -13.04 2.84
N ALA A 12 -14.35 -12.79 3.01
CA ALA A 12 -14.88 -11.43 3.17
C ALA A 12 -14.35 -10.80 4.48
N ARG A 13 -14.33 -11.56 5.60
CA ARG A 13 -13.79 -11.08 6.88
C ARG A 13 -12.31 -10.75 6.81
N ALA A 14 -11.49 -11.62 6.22
CA ALA A 14 -10.06 -11.38 6.06
C ALA A 14 -9.77 -10.17 5.17
N MET A 15 -10.55 -9.97 4.08
CA MET A 15 -10.45 -8.77 3.26
C MET A 15 -10.82 -7.51 4.05
N MET A 16 -11.79 -7.59 4.97
CA MET A 16 -12.13 -6.48 5.87
C MET A 16 -11.01 -6.18 6.86
N ASP A 17 -10.36 -7.18 7.44
CA ASP A 17 -9.23 -7.01 8.37
C ASP A 17 -8.05 -6.31 7.69
N ARG A 18 -7.74 -6.64 6.42
CA ARG A 18 -6.70 -5.97 5.64
C ARG A 18 -7.05 -4.51 5.31
N LEU A 19 -8.28 -4.25 4.88
CA LEU A 19 -8.76 -2.90 4.61
C LEU A 19 -8.81 -2.06 5.88
N GLU A 20 -9.17 -2.66 7.01
CA GLU A 20 -9.16 -2.00 8.32
C GLU A 20 -7.74 -1.55 8.70
N ALA A 21 -6.74 -2.41 8.56
CA ALA A 21 -5.35 -2.05 8.83
C ALA A 21 -4.85 -0.91 7.92
N VAL A 22 -5.26 -0.91 6.64
CA VAL A 22 -4.97 0.20 5.73
C VAL A 22 -5.71 1.46 6.17
N PHE A 23 -7.01 1.36 6.49
CA PHE A 23 -7.81 2.48 6.98
C PHE A 23 -7.16 3.17 8.19
N ASP A 24 -6.64 2.41 9.14
CA ASP A 24 -6.03 2.94 10.35
C ASP A 24 -4.86 3.89 10.08
N ILE A 25 -4.09 3.62 9.04
CA ILE A 25 -2.94 4.46 8.65
C ILE A 25 -3.30 5.60 7.69
N VAL A 26 -4.54 5.73 7.22
CA VAL A 26 -4.94 6.83 6.34
C VAL A 26 -4.94 8.15 7.11
N PRO A 27 -4.26 9.21 6.63
CA PRO A 27 -4.37 10.54 7.21
C PRO A 27 -5.80 11.12 7.11
N HIS A 28 -6.18 12.00 8.04
CA HIS A 28 -7.39 12.80 7.90
C HIS A 28 -7.19 13.89 6.84
N ALA A 29 -8.14 14.05 5.92
CA ALA A 29 -8.08 15.08 4.88
C ALA A 29 -9.49 15.54 4.44
N GLU A 30 -9.57 16.64 3.69
CA GLU A 30 -10.86 17.10 3.13
C GLU A 30 -11.33 16.14 2.03
N SER A 31 -10.42 15.72 1.13
CA SER A 31 -10.76 14.89 -0.02
C SER A 31 -9.69 13.84 -0.32
N ILE A 32 -10.13 12.59 -0.49
CA ILE A 32 -9.26 11.43 -0.73
C ILE A 32 -9.81 10.65 -1.94
N ALA A 33 -8.92 10.11 -2.78
CA ALA A 33 -9.31 9.10 -3.77
C ALA A 33 -9.07 7.68 -3.23
N ASP A 34 -9.99 6.78 -3.50
CA ASP A 34 -9.86 5.34 -3.36
C ASP A 34 -9.79 4.75 -4.78
N ILE A 35 -8.58 4.43 -5.26
CA ILE A 35 -8.29 3.97 -6.61
C ILE A 35 -8.19 2.44 -6.66
N GLY A 36 -9.01 1.85 -7.54
CA GLY A 36 -9.28 0.41 -7.54
C GLY A 36 -10.25 0.06 -6.41
N THR A 37 -11.30 0.87 -6.29
CA THR A 37 -12.24 0.85 -5.15
C THR A 37 -13.03 -0.46 -5.02
N ASP A 38 -13.09 -1.27 -6.11
CA ASP A 38 -13.79 -2.57 -6.19
C ASP A 38 -15.26 -2.45 -5.72
N HIS A 39 -15.56 -2.73 -4.46
CA HIS A 39 -16.92 -2.68 -3.91
C HIS A 39 -17.23 -1.39 -3.13
N GLY A 40 -16.31 -0.44 -3.03
CA GLY A 40 -16.51 0.85 -2.36
C GLY A 40 -16.49 0.78 -0.83
N TYR A 41 -16.06 -0.33 -0.24
CA TYR A 41 -16.05 -0.49 1.23
C TYR A 41 -15.15 0.54 1.91
N LEU A 42 -13.91 0.69 1.43
CA LEU A 42 -12.98 1.65 2.00
C LEU A 42 -13.47 3.09 1.82
N ALA A 43 -13.98 3.41 0.64
CA ALA A 43 -14.55 4.74 0.35
C ALA A 43 -15.67 5.13 1.33
N VAL A 44 -16.56 4.18 1.66
CA VAL A 44 -17.63 4.40 2.64
C VAL A 44 -17.07 4.57 4.05
N GLU A 45 -16.15 3.70 4.50
CA GLU A 45 -15.54 3.81 5.82
C GLU A 45 -14.79 5.13 6.02
N LEU A 46 -14.11 5.65 4.99
CA LEU A 46 -13.43 6.95 5.04
C LEU A 46 -14.38 8.10 5.40
N ILE A 47 -15.61 8.08 4.89
CA ILE A 47 -16.66 9.07 5.20
C ILE A 47 -17.28 8.79 6.57
N VAL A 48 -17.75 7.57 6.81
CA VAL A 48 -18.50 7.21 8.01
C VAL A 48 -17.67 7.42 9.28
N ARG A 49 -16.38 7.09 9.21
CA ARG A 49 -15.46 7.23 10.35
C ARG A 49 -14.68 8.54 10.35
N GLY A 50 -15.02 9.48 9.44
CA GLY A 50 -14.52 10.85 9.46
C GLY A 50 -13.07 11.04 9.04
N LYS A 51 -12.48 10.12 8.27
CA LYS A 51 -11.13 10.31 7.69
C LYS A 51 -11.15 11.31 6.54
N ALA A 52 -12.27 11.38 5.80
CA ALA A 52 -12.47 12.31 4.69
C ALA A 52 -13.87 12.94 4.74
N LYS A 53 -14.02 14.14 4.16
CA LYS A 53 -15.32 14.77 3.94
C LYS A 53 -15.87 14.47 2.54
N ARG A 54 -15.00 14.18 1.59
CA ARG A 54 -15.33 13.78 0.22
C ARG A 54 -14.42 12.67 -0.23
N VAL A 55 -14.95 11.71 -0.99
CA VAL A 55 -14.19 10.63 -1.59
C VAL A 55 -14.49 10.52 -3.08
N ILE A 56 -13.46 10.31 -3.87
CA ILE A 56 -13.56 9.84 -5.26
C ILE A 56 -13.22 8.35 -5.27
N ALA A 57 -14.20 7.52 -5.59
CA ALA A 57 -14.03 6.08 -5.73
C ALA A 57 -13.85 5.74 -7.22
N GLY A 58 -12.60 5.46 -7.62
CA GLY A 58 -12.22 5.20 -9.01
C GLY A 58 -12.01 3.72 -9.29
N ASP A 59 -12.48 3.23 -10.44
CA ASP A 59 -12.14 1.90 -10.94
C ASP A 59 -12.11 1.90 -12.47
N VAL A 60 -11.20 1.12 -13.05
CA VAL A 60 -11.08 0.95 -14.51
C VAL A 60 -12.13 -0.02 -15.05
N HIS A 61 -12.69 -0.87 -14.20
CA HIS A 61 -13.67 -1.89 -14.57
C HIS A 61 -15.10 -1.47 -14.22
N LYS A 62 -15.98 -1.57 -15.19
CA LYS A 62 -17.39 -1.16 -15.03
C LYS A 62 -18.13 -2.00 -13.97
N GLY A 63 -17.89 -3.31 -13.90
CA GLY A 63 -18.56 -4.21 -12.94
C GLY A 63 -18.28 -3.85 -11.47
N PRO A 64 -17.02 -3.83 -11.04
CA PRO A 64 -16.64 -3.36 -9.71
C PRO A 64 -17.19 -1.97 -9.38
N LEU A 65 -17.07 -1.01 -10.30
CA LEU A 65 -17.58 0.33 -10.08
C LEU A 65 -19.09 0.40 -9.88
N GLU A 66 -19.88 -0.39 -10.61
CA GLU A 66 -21.34 -0.46 -10.41
C GLU A 66 -21.69 -1.09 -9.06
N SER A 67 -20.89 -2.06 -8.58
CA SER A 67 -21.02 -2.61 -7.24
C SER A 67 -20.74 -1.53 -6.18
N ALA A 68 -19.67 -0.76 -6.36
CA ALA A 68 -19.34 0.37 -5.48
C ALA A 68 -20.46 1.43 -5.46
N LYS A 69 -20.98 1.84 -6.62
CA LYS A 69 -22.12 2.79 -6.72
C LYS A 69 -23.36 2.29 -5.98
N SER A 70 -23.68 0.99 -6.15
CA SER A 70 -24.83 0.41 -5.49
C SER A 70 -24.66 0.42 -3.98
N TYR A 71 -23.46 0.06 -3.48
CA TYR A 71 -23.15 0.07 -2.07
C TYR A 71 -23.19 1.50 -1.50
N VAL A 72 -22.51 2.46 -2.10
CA VAL A 72 -22.52 3.88 -1.72
C VAL A 72 -23.95 4.44 -1.65
N THR A 73 -24.78 4.10 -2.65
CA THR A 73 -26.20 4.52 -2.68
C THR A 73 -26.99 3.91 -1.53
N SER A 74 -26.77 2.62 -1.24
CA SER A 74 -27.44 1.93 -0.11
C SER A 74 -27.10 2.53 1.24
N GLN A 75 -25.89 3.12 1.38
CA GLN A 75 -25.44 3.82 2.58
C GLN A 75 -25.88 5.31 2.63
N GLY A 76 -26.55 5.81 1.59
CA GLY A 76 -27.01 7.21 1.51
C GLY A 76 -25.88 8.23 1.31
N LEU A 77 -24.71 7.83 0.78
CA LEU A 77 -23.50 8.65 0.70
C LEU A 77 -23.18 9.18 -0.70
N SER A 78 -24.10 9.05 -1.66
CA SER A 78 -23.89 9.48 -3.06
C SER A 78 -23.65 10.99 -3.24
N ASN A 79 -23.91 11.80 -2.21
CA ASN A 79 -23.64 13.25 -2.21
C ASN A 79 -22.20 13.61 -1.81
N VAL A 80 -21.45 12.67 -1.20
CA VAL A 80 -20.06 12.87 -0.71
C VAL A 80 -19.06 11.87 -1.27
N ILE A 81 -19.54 10.77 -1.88
CA ILE A 81 -18.71 9.79 -2.60
C ILE A 81 -19.08 9.81 -4.08
N ASP A 82 -18.11 10.17 -4.92
CA ASP A 82 -18.26 10.22 -6.38
C ASP A 82 -17.56 9.02 -7.02
N CYS A 83 -18.34 8.10 -7.61
CA CYS A 83 -17.83 6.89 -8.25
C CYS A 83 -17.54 7.15 -9.73
N ARG A 84 -16.28 7.05 -10.15
CA ARG A 84 -15.80 7.38 -11.50
C ARG A 84 -15.16 6.20 -12.21
N LEU A 85 -15.59 5.97 -13.46
CA LEU A 85 -14.98 4.97 -14.35
C LEU A 85 -13.79 5.60 -15.07
N GLY A 86 -12.61 4.97 -14.97
CA GLY A 86 -11.42 5.38 -15.70
C GLY A 86 -10.13 4.84 -15.08
N ASP A 87 -9.01 5.21 -15.64
CA ASP A 87 -7.70 4.68 -15.27
C ASP A 87 -7.04 5.53 -14.19
N GLY A 88 -6.72 4.89 -13.07
CA GLY A 88 -5.97 5.47 -11.97
C GLY A 88 -6.47 6.85 -11.55
N LEU A 89 -5.54 7.78 -11.35
CA LEU A 89 -5.83 9.16 -10.97
C LEU A 89 -6.29 10.05 -12.13
N GLN A 90 -6.30 9.56 -13.37
CA GLN A 90 -6.83 10.31 -14.52
C GLN A 90 -8.34 10.59 -14.39
N VAL A 91 -9.04 9.87 -13.51
CA VAL A 91 -10.46 10.15 -13.18
C VAL A 91 -10.65 11.42 -12.36
N THR A 92 -9.56 12.05 -11.92
CA THR A 92 -9.58 13.22 -11.04
C THR A 92 -9.11 14.49 -11.76
N LYS A 93 -9.28 15.65 -11.12
CA LYS A 93 -8.84 16.93 -11.64
C LYS A 93 -7.85 17.59 -10.70
N LYS A 94 -7.03 18.47 -11.24
CA LYS A 94 -6.12 19.28 -10.45
C LYS A 94 -6.85 20.08 -9.37
N GLY A 95 -6.34 20.05 -8.13
CA GLY A 95 -6.92 20.73 -6.97
C GLY A 95 -8.15 20.05 -6.37
N GLU A 96 -8.44 18.82 -6.79
CA GLU A 96 -9.63 18.09 -6.33
C GLU A 96 -9.36 17.21 -5.10
N LEU A 97 -8.10 16.80 -4.88
CA LEU A 97 -7.71 15.84 -3.87
C LEU A 97 -6.56 16.34 -3.00
N ASN A 98 -6.58 15.93 -1.73
CA ASN A 98 -5.40 16.00 -0.86
C ASN A 98 -4.54 14.73 -1.01
N GLY A 99 -5.15 13.55 -1.02
CA GLY A 99 -4.41 12.29 -1.08
C GLY A 99 -5.13 11.19 -1.83
N ALA A 100 -4.43 10.08 -2.04
CA ALA A 100 -4.98 8.89 -2.67
C ALA A 100 -4.55 7.60 -1.96
N ILE A 101 -5.42 6.60 -2.05
CA ILE A 101 -5.19 5.24 -1.57
C ILE A 101 -5.20 4.33 -2.78
N CYS A 102 -4.20 3.46 -2.90
CA CYS A 102 -4.14 2.38 -3.89
C CYS A 102 -3.83 1.07 -3.17
N CYS A 103 -4.74 0.11 -3.23
CA CYS A 103 -4.61 -1.18 -2.56
C CYS A 103 -4.72 -2.35 -3.53
N GLY A 104 -3.96 -3.43 -3.26
CA GLY A 104 -4.16 -4.69 -3.98
C GLY A 104 -3.62 -4.73 -5.41
N MET A 105 -2.78 -3.80 -5.81
CA MET A 105 -2.19 -3.69 -7.14
C MET A 105 -0.69 -3.97 -7.13
N GLY A 106 -0.09 -4.18 -8.32
CA GLY A 106 1.36 -4.24 -8.45
C GLY A 106 2.03 -2.88 -8.23
N GLY A 107 3.23 -2.88 -7.63
CA GLY A 107 3.96 -1.63 -7.34
C GLY A 107 4.28 -0.81 -8.58
N PHE A 108 4.58 -1.46 -9.71
CA PHE A 108 4.81 -0.76 -10.97
C PHE A 108 3.54 -0.07 -11.49
N LEU A 109 2.38 -0.70 -11.38
CA LEU A 109 1.11 -0.07 -11.72
C LEU A 109 0.79 1.11 -10.80
N MET A 110 1.04 0.97 -9.49
CA MET A 110 0.86 2.08 -8.55
C MET A 110 1.77 3.26 -8.87
N ARG A 111 3.03 3.00 -9.26
CA ARG A 111 3.96 4.03 -9.74
C ARG A 111 3.38 4.78 -10.93
N ASP A 112 2.86 4.04 -11.93
CA ASP A 112 2.30 4.64 -13.14
C ASP A 112 1.04 5.46 -12.81
N ILE A 113 0.18 4.99 -11.90
CA ILE A 113 -0.98 5.75 -11.39
C ILE A 113 -0.55 7.07 -10.73
N VAL A 114 0.51 7.06 -9.92
CA VAL A 114 1.04 8.27 -9.29
C VAL A 114 1.63 9.24 -10.32
N GLU A 115 2.40 8.72 -11.30
CA GLU A 115 3.07 9.52 -12.35
C GLU A 115 2.06 10.19 -13.28
N GLU A 116 0.98 9.48 -13.64
CA GLU A 116 -0.02 9.94 -14.60
C GLU A 116 -1.15 10.77 -13.95
N GLY A 117 -1.09 10.97 -12.63
CA GLY A 117 -2.04 11.83 -11.92
C GLY A 117 -1.95 13.28 -12.39
N PRO A 118 -3.05 14.06 -12.30
CA PRO A 118 -3.13 15.44 -12.80
C PRO A 118 -2.19 16.40 -12.05
N GLU A 119 -1.76 16.01 -10.87
CA GLU A 119 -0.80 16.73 -10.02
C GLU A 119 -0.21 15.82 -8.93
N PRO A 120 0.95 16.15 -8.34
CA PRO A 120 1.45 15.51 -7.14
C PRO A 120 0.52 15.79 -5.95
N LEU A 121 -0.03 14.75 -5.33
CA LEU A 121 -0.88 14.88 -4.14
C LEU A 121 -0.05 15.09 -2.88
N GLU A 122 -0.69 15.49 -1.79
CA GLU A 122 -0.04 15.74 -0.50
C GLU A 122 0.42 14.46 0.18
N PHE A 123 -0.35 13.36 0.01
CA PHE A 123 0.02 12.03 0.50
C PHE A 123 -0.54 10.90 -0.36
N TYR A 124 0.09 9.72 -0.22
CA TYR A 124 -0.39 8.45 -0.76
C TYR A 124 -0.36 7.36 0.32
N VAL A 125 -1.37 6.49 0.31
CA VAL A 125 -1.39 5.24 1.07
C VAL A 125 -1.35 4.09 0.07
N LEU A 126 -0.28 3.32 0.08
CA LEU A 126 0.01 2.34 -0.96
C LEU A 126 0.17 0.95 -0.35
N GLN A 127 -0.60 -0.02 -0.86
CA GLN A 127 -0.53 -1.42 -0.46
C GLN A 127 -0.17 -2.29 -1.69
N PRO A 128 1.12 -2.37 -2.07
CA PRO A 128 1.56 -3.13 -3.23
C PRO A 128 1.57 -4.63 -2.97
N GLN A 129 1.20 -5.43 -3.99
CA GLN A 129 1.29 -6.89 -3.95
C GLN A 129 2.69 -7.39 -4.36
N ASN A 130 3.44 -6.59 -5.11
CA ASN A 130 4.81 -6.84 -5.56
C ASN A 130 5.50 -5.50 -5.84
N GLY A 131 6.81 -5.50 -6.19
CA GLY A 131 7.54 -4.28 -6.54
C GLY A 131 7.64 -3.28 -5.38
N GLN A 132 7.69 -3.76 -4.14
CA GLN A 132 7.73 -2.91 -2.94
C GLN A 132 8.98 -2.02 -2.90
N ALA A 133 10.13 -2.58 -3.26
CA ALA A 133 11.40 -1.84 -3.24
C ALA A 133 11.38 -0.69 -4.25
N GLU A 134 11.00 -1.00 -5.48
CA GLU A 134 10.95 -0.04 -6.59
C GLU A 134 9.92 1.06 -6.33
N LEU A 135 8.77 0.71 -5.75
CA LEU A 135 7.74 1.69 -5.42
C LEU A 135 8.19 2.64 -4.30
N ARG A 136 8.84 2.12 -3.23
CA ARG A 136 9.40 2.98 -2.17
C ARG A 136 10.47 3.92 -2.71
N GLN A 137 11.42 3.40 -3.51
CA GLN A 137 12.46 4.21 -4.14
C GLN A 137 11.86 5.31 -5.01
N TYR A 138 10.89 4.97 -5.84
CA TYR A 138 10.19 5.93 -6.68
C TYR A 138 9.52 7.04 -5.86
N MET A 139 8.80 6.72 -4.79
CA MET A 139 8.14 7.72 -3.94
C MET A 139 9.15 8.68 -3.30
N VAL A 140 10.26 8.15 -2.79
CA VAL A 140 11.32 8.99 -2.20
C VAL A 140 11.99 9.86 -3.27
N GLU A 141 12.28 9.33 -4.46
CA GLU A 141 12.84 10.09 -5.58
C GLU A 141 11.90 11.21 -6.07
N LYS A 142 10.57 11.02 -5.92
CA LYS A 142 9.56 12.04 -6.26
C LYS A 142 9.33 13.07 -5.14
N GLY A 143 10.11 13.05 -4.08
CA GLY A 143 10.04 14.03 -2.99
C GLY A 143 8.99 13.70 -1.93
N TYR A 144 8.65 12.41 -1.76
CA TYR A 144 7.82 11.94 -0.66
C TYR A 144 8.68 11.30 0.44
N ARG A 145 8.28 11.49 1.69
CA ARG A 145 8.83 10.77 2.83
C ARG A 145 7.87 9.65 3.22
N ILE A 146 8.40 8.44 3.39
CA ILE A 146 7.64 7.32 3.97
C ILE A 146 7.59 7.53 5.47
N VAL A 147 6.38 7.75 6.00
CA VAL A 147 6.16 8.17 7.40
C VAL A 147 5.56 7.06 8.26
N LYS A 148 4.99 6.04 7.63
CA LYS A 148 4.44 4.85 8.31
C LYS A 148 4.52 3.65 7.38
N GLU A 149 4.81 2.50 7.98
CA GLU A 149 4.72 1.20 7.33
C GLU A 149 4.02 0.22 8.27
N ILE A 150 3.25 -0.69 7.72
CA ILE A 150 2.60 -1.77 8.45
C ILE A 150 2.78 -3.11 7.74
N ILE A 151 2.73 -4.17 8.53
CA ILE A 151 2.67 -5.56 8.06
C ILE A 151 1.27 -6.09 8.39
N MET A 152 0.68 -6.79 7.44
CA MET A 152 -0.62 -7.44 7.56
C MET A 152 -0.48 -8.90 7.16
N LYS A 153 -1.26 -9.76 7.79
CA LYS A 153 -1.37 -11.17 7.42
C LYS A 153 -2.82 -11.48 7.07
N ASP A 154 -3.02 -12.02 5.87
CA ASP A 154 -4.33 -12.40 5.38
C ASP A 154 -4.26 -13.75 4.68
N MET A 155 -5.08 -14.72 5.12
CA MET A 155 -5.13 -16.09 4.57
C MET A 155 -3.74 -16.74 4.40
N GLY A 156 -2.83 -16.53 5.37
CA GLY A 156 -1.47 -17.07 5.35
C GLY A 156 -0.49 -16.32 4.46
N LYS A 157 -0.91 -15.26 3.78
CA LYS A 157 -0.04 -14.38 2.99
C LYS A 157 0.31 -13.13 3.77
N MET A 158 1.53 -12.65 3.57
CA MET A 158 2.03 -11.42 4.16
C MET A 158 1.87 -10.27 3.17
N TYR A 159 1.42 -9.14 3.67
CA TYR A 159 1.27 -7.89 2.94
C TYR A 159 1.90 -6.75 3.71
N THR A 160 2.33 -5.73 2.99
CA THR A 160 2.77 -4.46 3.60
C THR A 160 2.01 -3.30 2.98
N ALA A 161 1.79 -2.26 3.76
CA ALA A 161 1.33 -0.97 3.26
C ALA A 161 2.18 0.14 3.86
N PHE A 162 2.24 1.28 3.15
CA PHE A 162 2.95 2.44 3.66
C PHE A 162 2.24 3.75 3.30
N VAL A 163 2.50 4.77 4.12
CA VAL A 163 2.08 6.14 3.89
C VAL A 163 3.29 6.95 3.44
N ALA A 164 3.16 7.58 2.28
CA ALA A 164 4.13 8.51 1.73
C ALA A 164 3.53 9.91 1.73
N VAL A 165 4.19 10.87 2.40
CA VAL A 165 3.78 12.26 2.53
C VAL A 165 4.77 13.15 1.79
N ARG A 166 4.28 14.09 0.97
CA ARG A 166 5.13 15.04 0.25
C ARG A 166 5.87 15.93 1.25
N PHE A 167 7.13 16.27 0.99
CA PHE A 167 8.02 16.94 1.95
C PHE A 167 7.45 18.24 2.52
N ASP A 168 6.78 19.04 1.70
CA ASP A 168 6.18 20.32 2.11
C ASP A 168 4.87 20.16 2.90
N CYS A 169 4.34 18.94 3.01
CA CYS A 169 3.11 18.60 3.73
C CYS A 169 3.36 17.77 5.01
N ILE A 170 4.63 17.54 5.38
CA ILE A 170 4.99 16.70 6.53
C ILE A 170 4.40 17.25 7.84
N ASP A 171 4.44 18.56 8.05
CA ASP A 171 3.89 19.18 9.26
C ASP A 171 2.37 18.99 9.38
N THR A 172 1.68 18.85 8.25
CA THR A 172 0.23 18.63 8.20
C THR A 172 -0.14 17.18 8.49
N TYR A 173 0.57 16.22 7.88
CA TYR A 173 0.18 14.81 7.90
C TYR A 173 1.12 13.89 8.68
N GLY A 174 2.37 14.27 8.85
CA GLY A 174 3.39 13.45 9.48
C GLY A 174 3.24 13.31 10.99
N ASN A 175 2.57 14.26 11.65
CA ASN A 175 2.30 14.25 13.09
C ASN A 175 0.90 13.73 13.43
N ASN A 176 0.44 12.71 12.73
CA ASN A 176 -0.82 12.05 13.04
C ASN A 176 -0.71 11.22 14.32
N ALA A 177 -1.83 11.06 15.08
CA ALA A 177 -1.87 10.21 16.27
C ALA A 177 -1.47 8.74 16.02
N SER A 178 -1.63 8.26 14.77
CA SER A 178 -1.25 6.90 14.36
C SER A 178 0.24 6.74 14.05
N TYR A 179 0.96 7.84 13.85
CA TYR A 179 2.40 7.87 13.57
C TYR A 179 2.94 9.27 13.82
N SER A 180 4.11 9.36 14.44
CA SER A 180 4.85 10.63 14.60
C SER A 180 6.14 10.55 13.81
N ILE A 181 6.39 11.56 12.99
CA ILE A 181 7.69 11.74 12.36
C ILE A 181 8.61 12.36 13.41
N HIS A 182 9.60 11.59 13.84
CA HIS A 182 10.74 12.19 14.56
C HIS A 182 11.74 12.72 13.52
N SER A 183 12.48 13.77 13.88
CA SER A 183 13.54 14.36 13.03
C SER A 183 14.55 13.33 12.50
N ASP A 184 14.69 12.20 13.20
CA ASP A 184 15.59 11.09 12.84
C ASP A 184 14.97 10.08 11.85
N ASP A 185 13.73 10.25 11.43
CA ASP A 185 13.02 9.32 10.54
C ASP A 185 13.36 9.51 9.03
N ALA A 186 14.47 10.21 8.74
CA ALA A 186 15.04 10.29 7.39
C ALA A 186 15.73 8.98 6.94
N LEU A 187 15.26 7.82 7.44
CA LEU A 187 15.88 6.50 7.17
C LEU A 187 16.02 6.20 5.68
N TYR A 188 15.04 6.61 4.90
CA TYR A 188 15.06 6.40 3.45
C TYR A 188 15.91 7.41 2.68
N ASP A 189 16.14 8.62 3.25
CA ASP A 189 16.84 9.71 2.55
C ASP A 189 18.33 9.38 2.33
N THR A 190 18.93 8.57 3.22
CA THR A 190 20.34 8.17 3.16
C THR A 190 20.56 6.70 2.83
N LEU A 191 19.47 5.96 2.55
CA LEU A 191 19.53 4.52 2.33
C LEU A 191 20.19 4.22 0.97
N PRO A 192 21.26 3.41 0.90
CA PRO A 192 21.84 3.01 -0.38
C PRO A 192 20.79 2.33 -1.28
N LYS A 193 20.79 2.63 -2.58
CA LYS A 193 19.81 2.06 -3.53
C LYS A 193 19.81 0.52 -3.57
N THR A 194 20.93 -0.10 -3.21
CA THR A 194 21.10 -1.55 -3.17
C THR A 194 20.67 -2.18 -1.85
N SER A 195 20.29 -1.40 -0.84
CA SER A 195 19.93 -1.94 0.48
C SER A 195 18.69 -2.82 0.42
N ILE A 196 18.75 -3.96 1.10
CA ILE A 196 17.62 -4.89 1.28
C ILE A 196 16.43 -4.23 2.01
N LEU A 197 16.67 -3.14 2.74
CA LEU A 197 15.63 -2.41 3.46
C LEU A 197 14.61 -1.73 2.54
N TRP A 198 14.94 -1.51 1.26
CA TRP A 198 13.93 -1.11 0.29
C TRP A 198 12.87 -2.20 0.06
N ALA A 199 13.26 -3.45 0.10
CA ALA A 199 12.33 -4.59 0.00
C ALA A 199 11.64 -4.88 1.33
N ALA A 200 12.39 -4.88 2.43
CA ALA A 200 11.87 -5.24 3.76
C ALA A 200 11.05 -4.14 4.43
N GLY A 201 11.32 -2.85 4.13
CA GLY A 201 10.77 -1.70 4.82
C GLY A 201 11.69 -1.21 5.95
N ALA A 202 12.27 -0.01 5.79
CA ALA A 202 13.23 0.51 6.75
C ALA A 202 12.58 0.88 8.10
N LEU A 203 11.35 1.43 8.08
CA LEU A 203 10.60 1.68 9.31
C LEU A 203 10.18 0.38 10.00
N LEU A 204 9.78 -0.64 9.23
CA LEU A 204 9.45 -1.97 9.77
C LEU A 204 10.67 -2.62 10.44
N ALA A 205 11.85 -2.50 9.84
CA ALA A 205 13.08 -3.02 10.40
C ALA A 205 13.51 -2.29 11.69
N LYS A 206 13.22 -0.99 11.78
CA LYS A 206 13.45 -0.18 12.98
C LYS A 206 12.47 -0.52 14.10
N GLU A 207 11.16 -0.60 13.77
CA GLU A 207 10.09 -0.79 14.75
C GLU A 207 9.95 -2.25 15.21
N LYS A 208 10.28 -3.20 14.35
CA LYS A 208 10.10 -4.66 14.53
C LYS A 208 8.73 -5.00 15.11
N PRO A 209 7.62 -4.71 14.39
CA PRO A 209 6.28 -5.02 14.86
C PRO A 209 6.08 -6.54 15.07
N ALA A 210 5.01 -6.95 15.74
CA ALA A 210 4.78 -8.35 16.12
C ALA A 210 4.93 -9.37 14.97
N LEU A 211 4.57 -8.98 13.73
CA LEU A 211 4.70 -9.83 12.53
C LEU A 211 6.08 -9.75 11.86
N TRP A 212 7.03 -8.98 12.41
CA TRP A 212 8.30 -8.72 11.74
C TRP A 212 9.09 -9.97 11.38
N ASN A 213 9.32 -10.86 12.33
CA ASN A 213 10.11 -12.07 12.08
C ASN A 213 9.43 -12.99 11.05
N GLU A 214 8.10 -13.14 11.14
CA GLU A 214 7.35 -13.93 10.17
C GLU A 214 7.39 -13.32 8.77
N TYR A 215 7.38 -12.00 8.68
CA TYR A 215 7.50 -11.29 7.42
C TYR A 215 8.92 -11.43 6.83
N VAL A 216 9.96 -11.34 7.63
CA VAL A 216 11.35 -11.61 7.19
C VAL A 216 11.48 -13.04 6.70
N ASP A 217 10.91 -14.02 7.41
CA ASP A 217 10.90 -15.42 6.97
C ASP A 217 10.19 -15.61 5.64
N PHE A 218 9.07 -14.90 5.44
CA PHE A 218 8.35 -14.88 4.16
C PHE A 218 9.21 -14.30 3.03
N LEU A 219 9.93 -13.21 3.26
CA LEU A 219 10.83 -12.61 2.26
C LEU A 219 12.01 -13.54 1.91
N ILE A 220 12.57 -14.24 2.90
CA ILE A 220 13.60 -15.26 2.69
C ILE A 220 13.03 -16.41 1.86
N TYR A 221 11.87 -16.92 2.23
CA TYR A 221 11.19 -18.00 1.51
C TYR A 221 10.97 -17.68 0.02
N GLN A 222 10.52 -16.47 -0.29
CA GLN A 222 10.33 -16.03 -1.68
C GLN A 222 11.64 -16.10 -2.49
N ARG A 223 12.76 -15.70 -1.90
CA ARG A 223 14.08 -15.72 -2.54
C ARG A 223 14.62 -17.13 -2.68
N GLN A 224 14.45 -17.93 -1.64
CA GLN A 224 14.84 -19.35 -1.67
C GLN A 224 14.05 -20.10 -2.75
N TYR A 225 12.73 -19.87 -2.83
CA TYR A 225 11.89 -20.47 -3.88
C TYR A 225 12.36 -20.08 -5.30
N ALA A 226 12.78 -18.83 -5.48
CA ALA A 226 13.36 -18.38 -6.75
C ALA A 226 14.71 -19.05 -7.04
N LEU A 227 15.58 -19.25 -6.03
CA LEU A 227 16.84 -19.98 -6.17
C LEU A 227 16.62 -21.45 -6.50
N ASP A 228 15.69 -22.11 -5.81
CA ASP A 228 15.39 -23.54 -6.02
C ASP A 228 14.84 -23.82 -7.43
N GLY A 229 14.20 -22.82 -8.05
CA GLY A 229 13.75 -22.87 -9.44
C GLY A 229 14.88 -22.62 -10.47
N MET A 230 16.09 -22.24 -10.05
CA MET A 230 17.23 -22.03 -10.94
C MET A 230 17.99 -23.34 -11.15
N THR A 231 18.34 -23.64 -12.40
CA THR A 231 19.18 -24.82 -12.71
C THR A 231 20.60 -24.62 -12.23
N VAL A 232 21.34 -25.72 -12.03
CA VAL A 232 22.76 -25.71 -11.62
C VAL A 232 23.62 -24.84 -12.55
N GLU A 233 23.27 -24.81 -13.85
CA GLU A 233 23.93 -23.96 -14.84
C GLU A 233 23.80 -22.46 -14.57
N LEU A 234 22.75 -22.03 -13.86
CA LEU A 234 22.50 -20.64 -13.49
C LEU A 234 23.16 -20.23 -12.16
N SER A 235 23.77 -21.18 -11.41
CA SER A 235 24.41 -20.89 -10.12
C SER A 235 25.59 -19.91 -10.20
N HIS A 236 26.15 -19.68 -11.39
CA HIS A 236 27.23 -18.74 -11.63
C HIS A 236 26.77 -17.33 -11.99
N THR A 237 25.46 -17.13 -12.19
CA THR A 237 24.92 -15.83 -12.61
C THR A 237 24.94 -14.80 -11.47
N GLU A 238 25.07 -13.53 -11.83
CA GLU A 238 24.99 -12.44 -10.87
C GLU A 238 23.65 -12.43 -10.12
N LYS A 239 22.55 -12.81 -10.80
CA LYS A 239 21.23 -12.91 -10.17
C LYS A 239 21.18 -13.97 -9.07
N TYR A 240 21.84 -15.13 -9.27
CA TYR A 240 21.92 -16.16 -8.24
C TYR A 240 22.67 -15.65 -7.00
N LYS A 241 23.83 -15.02 -7.21
CA LYS A 241 24.64 -14.45 -6.13
C LYS A 241 23.91 -13.32 -5.40
N GLN A 242 23.17 -12.49 -6.13
CA GLN A 242 22.37 -11.43 -5.54
C GLN A 242 21.28 -12.00 -4.63
N LEU A 243 20.51 -12.99 -5.08
CA LEU A 243 19.46 -13.61 -4.27
C LEU A 243 20.03 -14.27 -3.00
N GLN A 244 21.20 -14.92 -3.12
CA GLN A 244 21.91 -15.50 -1.96
C GLN A 244 22.29 -14.41 -0.96
N HIS A 245 22.87 -13.32 -1.45
CA HIS A 245 23.25 -12.18 -0.61
C HIS A 245 22.03 -11.54 0.08
N GLU A 246 20.93 -11.36 -0.65
CA GLU A 246 19.68 -10.82 -0.08
C GLU A 246 19.11 -11.73 1.03
N ILE A 247 19.24 -13.06 0.89
CA ILE A 247 18.83 -14.01 1.95
C ILE A 247 19.69 -13.80 3.20
N ASP A 248 21.01 -13.66 3.06
CA ASP A 248 21.94 -13.47 4.18
C ASP A 248 21.65 -12.11 4.88
N GLU A 249 21.44 -11.05 4.10
CA GLU A 249 21.06 -9.74 4.65
C GLU A 249 19.73 -9.81 5.41
N LEU A 250 18.69 -10.42 4.82
CA LEU A 250 17.39 -10.60 5.48
C LEU A 250 17.50 -11.41 6.77
N ALA A 251 18.28 -12.49 6.77
CA ALA A 251 18.49 -13.28 7.97
C ALA A 251 19.12 -12.48 9.11
N SER A 252 19.94 -11.48 8.80
CA SER A 252 20.56 -10.58 9.79
C SER A 252 19.57 -9.57 10.41
N LEU A 253 18.37 -9.39 9.80
CA LEU A 253 17.36 -8.45 10.28
C LEU A 253 16.43 -9.03 11.37
N ARG A 254 16.45 -10.34 11.60
CA ARG A 254 15.62 -11.03 12.62
C ARG A 254 15.80 -10.52 14.04
#